data_bc93ac1a21edec37b46c179c2a162579
#
_entry.id   bc93ac1a21edec37b46c179c2a162579
#
_cell.length_a   1.000
_cell.length_b   1.000
_cell.length_c   1.000
_cell.angle_alpha   90.00
_cell.angle_beta   90.00
_cell.angle_gamma   90.00
#
_symmetry.space_group_name_H-M   'P 1'
#
loop_
_entity.id
_entity.type
_entity.pdbx_description
1 polymer ?
#
loop_
_entity_poly.entity_id
_entity_poly.type
_entity_poly.pdbx_seq_one_letter_code
_entity_poly.pdbx_strand_id
1 'polypeptide(L)'
;MLENPITQDNLRTLEHYGIELTDEEFVEKMYAVRRVIYGAMHYYRHRVIETILQAGIRLDVFGDSWTHCPLRKYPNLICHPGVTVEEGLHVWRQSRMSLNVMSWHKSGFTERMAGIMMAGAVLVTDNTGYLPGRYDENDMIIFDLEYLEELPGKIKNVLGDEEKRCRMAESGREKTRREHTWDKRAEQFLELLDNR
;
A
#
# COMPACT_ATOMS: atom_id res chain seq x y z
N MET A 1 -20.31 16.72 9.10
CA MET A 1 -19.81 15.36 9.39
C MET A 1 -19.12 14.85 8.14
N LEU A 2 -17.84 14.56 8.17
CA LEU A 2 -17.12 14.04 7.01
C LEU A 2 -17.64 12.61 6.76
N GLU A 3 -18.25 12.40 5.61
CA GLU A 3 -18.71 11.08 5.16
C GLU A 3 -17.49 10.19 4.85
N ASN A 4 -16.87 9.65 5.90
CA ASN A 4 -15.82 8.66 5.74
C ASN A 4 -16.47 7.29 5.50
N PRO A 5 -16.19 6.59 4.40
CA PRO A 5 -16.74 5.26 4.12
C PRO A 5 -16.58 4.27 5.27
N ILE A 6 -15.45 4.30 5.96
CA ILE A 6 -15.20 3.43 7.14
C ILE A 6 -16.20 3.73 8.27
N THR A 7 -16.51 5.01 8.49
CA THR A 7 -17.50 5.40 9.51
C THR A 7 -18.90 4.92 9.12
N GLN A 8 -19.27 5.04 7.85
CA GLN A 8 -20.56 4.56 7.35
C GLN A 8 -20.68 3.04 7.44
N ASP A 9 -19.65 2.29 7.08
CA ASP A 9 -19.67 0.83 7.18
C ASP A 9 -19.75 0.36 8.65
N ASN A 10 -19.08 1.04 9.56
CA ASN A 10 -19.18 0.76 10.99
C ASN A 10 -20.59 1.10 11.54
N LEU A 11 -21.18 2.23 11.13
CA LEU A 11 -22.54 2.59 11.53
C LEU A 11 -23.56 1.58 11.01
N ARG A 12 -23.48 1.18 9.73
CA ARG A 12 -24.33 0.12 9.16
C ARG A 12 -24.20 -1.21 9.89
N THR A 13 -22.97 -1.55 10.31
CA THR A 13 -22.72 -2.75 11.09
C THR A 13 -23.41 -2.68 12.46
N LEU A 14 -23.30 -1.55 13.16
CA LEU A 14 -23.97 -1.34 14.43
C LEU A 14 -25.50 -1.41 14.28
N GLU A 15 -26.05 -0.74 13.26
CA GLU A 15 -27.47 -0.80 12.93
C GLU A 15 -27.95 -2.22 12.65
N HIS A 16 -27.17 -3.00 11.89
CA HIS A 16 -27.47 -4.41 11.59
C HIS A 16 -27.59 -5.27 12.87
N TYR A 17 -26.77 -4.99 13.88
CA TYR A 17 -26.79 -5.67 15.16
C TYR A 17 -27.72 -5.00 16.20
N GLY A 18 -28.46 -3.95 15.82
CA GLY A 18 -29.35 -3.23 16.71
C GLY A 18 -28.64 -2.51 17.86
N ILE A 19 -27.39 -2.09 17.64
CA ILE A 19 -26.56 -1.39 18.62
C ILE A 19 -26.70 0.13 18.37
N GLU A 20 -27.36 0.82 19.30
CA GLU A 20 -27.45 2.27 19.32
C GLU A 20 -26.37 2.85 20.23
N LEU A 21 -25.60 3.80 19.72
CA LEU A 21 -24.54 4.52 20.47
C LEU A 21 -24.70 6.02 20.27
N THR A 22 -24.42 6.77 21.31
CA THR A 22 -24.19 8.21 21.17
C THR A 22 -22.88 8.47 20.41
N ASP A 23 -22.70 9.68 19.89
CA ASP A 23 -21.46 10.06 19.20
C ASP A 23 -20.21 9.87 20.09
N GLU A 24 -20.33 10.17 21.39
CA GLU A 24 -19.24 10.00 22.37
C GLU A 24 -18.92 8.52 22.60
N GLU A 25 -19.95 7.69 22.81
CA GLU A 25 -19.79 6.24 22.96
C GLU A 25 -19.20 5.60 21.70
N PHE A 26 -19.65 6.04 20.52
CA PHE A 26 -19.09 5.57 19.25
C PHE A 26 -17.59 5.86 19.15
N VAL A 27 -17.15 7.09 19.44
CA VAL A 27 -15.74 7.49 19.43
C VAL A 27 -14.94 6.65 20.43
N GLU A 28 -15.44 6.48 21.66
CA GLU A 28 -14.79 5.67 22.69
C GLU A 28 -14.61 4.21 22.24
N LYS A 29 -15.67 3.60 21.71
CA LYS A 29 -15.65 2.21 21.23
C LYS A 29 -14.69 2.06 20.04
N MET A 30 -14.71 2.99 19.07
CA MET A 30 -13.78 2.99 17.93
C MET A 30 -12.32 3.13 18.40
N TYR A 31 -12.08 3.95 19.42
CA TYR A 31 -10.75 4.06 20.00
C TYR A 31 -10.30 2.75 20.68
N ALA A 32 -11.20 2.06 21.37
CA ALA A 32 -10.90 0.78 22.00
C ALA A 32 -10.56 -0.32 20.97
N VAL A 33 -11.28 -0.39 19.84
CA VAL A 33 -11.04 -1.41 18.80
C VAL A 33 -9.83 -1.11 17.90
N ARG A 34 -9.24 0.09 17.99
CA ARG A 34 -8.06 0.43 17.17
C ARG A 34 -6.92 -0.58 17.25
N ARG A 35 -6.74 -1.24 18.42
CA ARG A 35 -5.72 -2.29 18.60
C ARG A 35 -5.97 -3.49 17.70
N VAL A 36 -7.23 -3.84 17.46
CA VAL A 36 -7.62 -4.92 16.55
C VAL A 36 -7.30 -4.52 15.12
N ILE A 37 -7.63 -3.28 14.74
CA ILE A 37 -7.33 -2.73 13.40
C ILE A 37 -5.83 -2.76 13.12
N TYR A 38 -5.02 -2.23 14.04
CA TYR A 38 -3.56 -2.27 13.91
C TYR A 38 -3.02 -3.70 13.91
N GLY A 39 -3.59 -4.58 14.74
CA GLY A 39 -3.25 -6.00 14.76
C GLY A 39 -3.49 -6.67 13.40
N ALA A 40 -4.65 -6.42 12.78
CA ALA A 40 -4.97 -6.91 11.45
C ALA A 40 -4.01 -6.36 10.37
N MET A 41 -3.70 -5.06 10.42
CA MET A 41 -2.72 -4.45 9.51
C MET A 41 -1.34 -5.11 9.62
N HIS A 42 -0.86 -5.32 10.83
CA HIS A 42 0.42 -5.98 11.08
C HIS A 42 0.41 -7.43 10.64
N TYR A 43 -0.69 -8.15 10.87
CA TYR A 43 -0.87 -9.53 10.45
C TYR A 43 -0.76 -9.68 8.93
N TYR A 44 -1.51 -8.90 8.15
CA TYR A 44 -1.44 -8.96 6.69
C TYR A 44 -0.08 -8.57 6.16
N ARG A 45 0.52 -7.49 6.69
CA ARG A 45 1.87 -7.08 6.29
C ARG A 45 2.90 -8.18 6.58
N HIS A 46 2.82 -8.79 7.75
CA HIS A 46 3.70 -9.90 8.12
C HIS A 46 3.55 -11.08 7.15
N ARG A 47 2.33 -11.52 6.87
CA ARG A 47 2.05 -12.60 5.93
C ARG A 47 2.59 -12.33 4.53
N VAL A 48 2.35 -11.14 3.98
CA VAL A 48 2.86 -10.76 2.66
C VAL A 48 4.38 -10.85 2.60
N ILE A 49 5.06 -10.27 3.58
CA ILE A 49 6.52 -10.28 3.66
C ILE A 49 7.05 -11.72 3.85
N GLU A 50 6.45 -12.48 4.73
CA GLU A 50 6.85 -13.88 4.96
C GLU A 50 6.70 -14.73 3.69
N THR A 51 5.60 -14.57 2.96
CA THR A 51 5.37 -15.27 1.67
C THR A 51 6.47 -14.95 0.64
N ILE A 52 6.86 -13.68 0.54
CA ILE A 52 7.97 -13.25 -0.35
C ILE A 52 9.29 -13.89 0.08
N LEU A 53 9.58 -13.88 1.39
CA LEU A 53 10.82 -14.42 1.94
C LEU A 53 10.91 -15.95 1.82
N GLN A 54 9.82 -16.68 2.07
CA GLN A 54 9.74 -18.13 1.90
C GLN A 54 10.01 -18.57 0.47
N ALA A 55 9.68 -17.74 -0.51
CA ALA A 55 9.96 -17.98 -1.91
C ALA A 55 11.42 -17.70 -2.32
N GLY A 56 12.29 -17.34 -1.36
CA GLY A 56 13.70 -17.02 -1.59
C GLY A 56 13.95 -15.66 -2.24
N ILE A 57 12.95 -14.78 -2.30
CA ILE A 57 13.12 -13.45 -2.87
C ILE A 57 13.77 -12.55 -1.81
N ARG A 58 14.84 -11.86 -2.19
CA ARG A 58 15.51 -10.88 -1.32
C ARG A 58 14.60 -9.67 -1.10
N LEU A 59 14.52 -9.25 0.15
CA LEU A 59 13.80 -8.05 0.56
C LEU A 59 14.69 -7.18 1.45
N ASP A 60 14.93 -5.96 1.04
CA ASP A 60 15.63 -4.94 1.83
C ASP A 60 14.58 -4.08 2.55
N VAL A 61 14.71 -3.95 3.87
CA VAL A 61 13.80 -3.17 4.71
C VAL A 61 14.56 -2.12 5.51
N PHE A 62 13.93 -0.98 5.74
CA PHE A 62 14.53 0.18 6.40
C PHE A 62 13.72 0.56 7.63
N GLY A 63 14.40 0.80 8.75
CA GLY A 63 13.80 1.25 9.99
C GLY A 63 14.12 0.38 11.20
N ASP A 64 14.14 1.00 12.37
CA ASP A 64 14.58 0.37 13.62
C ASP A 64 13.58 -0.66 14.15
N SER A 65 12.30 -0.56 13.76
CA SER A 65 11.25 -1.53 14.12
C SER A 65 11.55 -2.96 13.65
N TRP A 66 12.42 -3.13 12.67
CA TRP A 66 12.85 -4.44 12.17
C TRP A 66 13.83 -5.17 13.09
N THR A 67 14.43 -4.47 14.07
CA THR A 67 15.45 -5.04 14.98
C THR A 67 14.95 -6.28 15.73
N HIS A 68 13.69 -6.29 16.12
CA HIS A 68 13.05 -7.39 16.87
C HIS A 68 12.01 -8.17 16.04
N CYS A 69 12.01 -8.01 14.72
CA CYS A 69 11.05 -8.69 13.85
C CYS A 69 11.34 -10.19 13.77
N PRO A 70 10.33 -11.07 14.01
CA PRO A 70 10.49 -12.52 13.87
C PRO A 70 10.93 -12.99 12.49
N LEU A 71 10.71 -12.18 11.44
CA LEU A 71 11.10 -12.50 10.07
C LEU A 71 12.62 -12.42 9.83
N ARG A 72 13.41 -11.91 10.78
CA ARG A 72 14.88 -11.93 10.70
C ARG A 72 15.48 -13.35 10.65
N LYS A 73 14.70 -14.37 10.94
CA LYS A 73 15.08 -15.76 10.72
C LYS A 73 15.37 -16.10 9.25
N TYR A 74 14.84 -15.30 8.32
CA TYR A 74 15.05 -15.48 6.88
C TYR A 74 16.34 -14.78 6.44
N PRO A 75 17.33 -15.51 5.85
CA PRO A 75 18.62 -14.91 5.46
C PRO A 75 18.52 -13.93 4.30
N ASN A 76 17.43 -13.95 3.55
CA ASN A 76 17.12 -13.06 2.45
C ASN A 76 16.36 -11.81 2.87
N LEU A 77 16.09 -11.59 4.16
CA LEU A 77 15.64 -10.32 4.72
C LEU A 77 16.87 -9.51 5.16
N ILE A 78 17.10 -8.39 4.47
CA ILE A 78 18.20 -7.49 4.80
C ILE A 78 17.64 -6.25 5.51
N CYS A 79 18.03 -6.07 6.77
CA CYS A 79 17.57 -4.95 7.57
C CYS A 79 18.59 -3.82 7.55
N HIS A 80 18.14 -2.62 7.23
CA HIS A 80 18.91 -1.39 7.22
C HIS A 80 18.41 -0.43 8.31
N PRO A 81 19.24 0.50 8.78
CA PRO A 81 18.80 1.58 9.66
C PRO A 81 17.63 2.39 9.08
N GLY A 82 16.97 3.16 9.92
CA GLY A 82 15.97 4.14 9.47
C GLY A 82 16.61 5.18 8.55
N VAL A 83 15.84 5.65 7.58
CA VAL A 83 16.24 6.67 6.60
C VAL A 83 15.30 7.84 6.66
N THR A 84 15.78 9.03 6.29
CA THR A 84 14.94 10.22 6.10
C THR A 84 14.01 10.05 4.89
N VAL A 85 13.05 10.95 4.73
CA VAL A 85 12.15 10.95 3.56
C VAL A 85 12.95 11.11 2.27
N GLU A 86 13.95 11.99 2.25
CA GLU A 86 14.81 12.25 1.10
C GLU A 86 15.65 11.03 0.74
N GLU A 87 16.28 10.40 1.72
CA GLU A 87 17.01 9.14 1.54
C GLU A 87 16.10 8.02 1.05
N GLY A 88 14.85 7.96 1.56
CA GLY A 88 13.84 7.00 1.11
C GLY A 88 13.52 7.13 -0.38
N LEU A 89 13.48 8.35 -0.93
CA LEU A 89 13.34 8.58 -2.37
C LEU A 89 14.54 8.03 -3.16
N HIS A 90 15.76 8.18 -2.63
CA HIS A 90 16.95 7.59 -3.24
C HIS A 90 16.92 6.06 -3.20
N VAL A 91 16.45 5.46 -2.10
CA VAL A 91 16.25 4.01 -1.99
C VAL A 91 15.29 3.52 -3.07
N TRP A 92 14.16 4.18 -3.28
CA TRP A 92 13.22 3.80 -4.34
C TRP A 92 13.81 3.92 -5.75
N ARG A 93 14.58 4.98 -6.02
CA ARG A 93 15.27 5.16 -7.32
C ARG A 93 16.28 4.05 -7.63
N GLN A 94 16.87 3.45 -6.60
CA GLN A 94 17.83 2.35 -6.74
C GLN A 94 17.15 0.97 -6.65
N SER A 95 15.85 0.93 -6.32
CA SER A 95 15.11 -0.31 -6.16
C SER A 95 14.52 -0.76 -7.50
N ARG A 96 14.60 -2.05 -7.77
CA ARG A 96 13.92 -2.65 -8.94
C ARG A 96 12.41 -2.66 -8.75
N MET A 97 11.97 -2.91 -7.53
CA MET A 97 10.57 -2.95 -7.08
C MET A 97 10.46 -2.44 -5.65
N SER A 98 9.31 -1.94 -5.28
CA SER A 98 9.02 -1.59 -3.89
C SER A 98 7.63 -2.06 -3.47
N LEU A 99 7.58 -2.67 -2.28
CA LEU A 99 6.36 -3.23 -1.71
C LEU A 99 5.56 -2.16 -0.96
N ASN A 100 4.28 -2.11 -1.23
CA ASN A 100 3.28 -1.38 -0.47
C ASN A 100 2.16 -2.34 -0.04
N VAL A 101 1.77 -2.33 1.22
CA VAL A 101 0.66 -3.16 1.72
C VAL A 101 -0.40 -2.25 2.30
N MET A 102 -1.54 -2.20 1.62
CA MET A 102 -2.68 -1.31 1.89
C MET A 102 -3.75 -1.95 2.76
N SER A 103 -3.44 -2.95 3.52
CA SER A 103 -4.34 -3.90 4.21
C SER A 103 -5.66 -3.34 4.77
N TRP A 104 -5.81 -2.02 4.94
CA TRP A 104 -7.03 -1.37 5.43
C TRP A 104 -7.51 -0.16 4.61
N HIS A 105 -6.62 0.54 3.89
CA HIS A 105 -7.00 1.66 3.00
C HIS A 105 -7.48 1.14 1.63
N LYS A 106 -8.61 0.44 1.60
CA LYS A 106 -9.06 -0.28 0.41
C LYS A 106 -9.69 0.59 -0.68
N SER A 107 -9.91 1.88 -0.45
CA SER A 107 -10.55 2.77 -1.43
C SER A 107 -9.61 3.83 -2.02
N GLY A 108 -8.32 3.81 -1.69
CA GLY A 108 -7.42 4.91 -1.99
C GLY A 108 -6.19 4.55 -2.82
N PHE A 109 -5.56 5.62 -3.30
CA PHE A 109 -4.22 5.64 -3.86
C PHE A 109 -3.37 6.55 -2.99
N THR A 110 -2.30 6.03 -2.41
CA THR A 110 -1.52 6.76 -1.41
C THR A 110 -0.32 7.48 -2.00
N GLU A 111 0.19 8.48 -1.26
CA GLU A 111 1.43 9.18 -1.59
C GLU A 111 2.61 8.21 -1.76
N ARG A 112 2.68 7.15 -0.94
CA ARG A 112 3.72 6.11 -1.08
C ARG A 112 3.66 5.42 -2.44
N MET A 113 2.47 5.07 -2.91
CA MET A 113 2.29 4.45 -4.23
C MET A 113 2.78 5.40 -5.32
N ALA A 114 2.36 6.66 -5.27
CA ALA A 114 2.84 7.70 -6.19
C ALA A 114 4.37 7.86 -6.12
N GLY A 115 4.94 7.96 -4.92
CA GLY A 115 6.38 8.14 -4.72
C GLY A 115 7.22 7.00 -5.28
N ILE A 116 6.82 5.75 -5.08
CA ILE A 116 7.49 4.56 -5.63
C ILE A 116 7.50 4.61 -7.16
N MET A 117 6.33 4.83 -7.77
CA MET A 117 6.20 4.85 -9.23
C MET A 117 6.92 6.06 -9.85
N MET A 118 6.84 7.25 -9.25
CA MET A 118 7.56 8.44 -9.70
C MET A 118 9.07 8.27 -9.57
N ALA A 119 9.55 7.48 -8.62
CA ALA A 119 10.98 7.15 -8.50
C ALA A 119 11.46 6.15 -9.57
N GLY A 120 10.56 5.53 -10.33
CA GLY A 120 10.88 4.57 -11.39
C GLY A 120 11.04 3.14 -10.93
N ALA A 121 10.62 2.81 -9.70
CA ALA A 121 10.51 1.44 -9.23
C ALA A 121 9.15 0.85 -9.61
N VAL A 122 9.10 -0.46 -9.87
CA VAL A 122 7.82 -1.16 -10.02
C VAL A 122 7.12 -1.21 -8.66
N LEU A 123 5.89 -0.72 -8.60
CA LEU A 123 5.06 -0.85 -7.42
C LEU A 123 4.52 -2.27 -7.30
N VAL A 124 4.66 -2.87 -6.12
CA VAL A 124 4.02 -4.14 -5.75
C VAL A 124 3.02 -3.84 -4.65
N THR A 125 1.73 -3.96 -4.92
CA THR A 125 0.69 -3.55 -3.96
C THR A 125 -0.50 -4.50 -3.95
N ASP A 126 -1.15 -4.63 -2.79
CA ASP A 126 -2.43 -5.31 -2.73
C ASP A 126 -3.54 -4.48 -3.40
N ASN A 127 -4.55 -5.18 -3.88
CA ASN A 127 -5.67 -4.57 -4.61
C ASN A 127 -6.44 -3.57 -3.74
N THR A 128 -6.81 -2.45 -4.34
CA THR A 128 -7.71 -1.44 -3.75
C THR A 128 -8.82 -1.09 -4.73
N GLY A 129 -9.95 -0.59 -4.23
CA GLY A 129 -11.07 -0.15 -5.07
C GLY A 129 -10.75 1.03 -6.00
N TYR A 130 -9.58 1.68 -5.81
CA TYR A 130 -9.12 2.76 -6.69
C TYR A 130 -8.47 2.26 -7.99
N LEU A 131 -7.82 1.10 -7.96
CA LEU A 131 -7.00 0.59 -9.07
C LEU A 131 -7.80 0.14 -10.29
N PRO A 132 -8.94 -0.57 -10.17
CA PRO A 132 -9.68 -1.07 -11.31
C PRO A 132 -10.06 0.04 -12.30
N GLY A 133 -9.78 -0.19 -13.59
CA GLY A 133 -10.04 0.75 -14.67
C GLY A 133 -9.06 1.93 -14.79
N ARG A 134 -8.14 2.09 -13.81
CA ARG A 134 -7.08 3.12 -13.85
C ARG A 134 -5.71 2.50 -14.04
N TYR A 135 -5.41 1.44 -13.29
CA TYR A 135 -4.14 0.74 -13.31
C TYR A 135 -4.36 -0.75 -13.54
N ASP A 136 -3.40 -1.38 -14.19
CA ASP A 136 -3.43 -2.82 -14.48
C ASP A 136 -2.03 -3.46 -14.32
N GLU A 137 -1.92 -4.74 -14.73
CA GLU A 137 -0.68 -5.52 -14.63
C GLU A 137 0.44 -5.06 -15.60
N ASN A 138 0.19 -4.07 -16.47
CA ASN A 138 1.22 -3.42 -17.26
C ASN A 138 1.88 -2.26 -16.51
N ASP A 139 1.25 -1.76 -15.47
CA ASP A 139 1.69 -0.59 -14.71
C ASP A 139 2.37 -0.94 -13.39
N MET A 140 1.94 -2.05 -12.77
CA MET A 140 2.39 -2.49 -11.44
C MET A 140 2.06 -3.97 -11.22
N ILE A 141 2.60 -4.53 -10.14
CA ILE A 141 2.19 -5.85 -9.66
C ILE A 141 1.06 -5.67 -8.65
N ILE A 142 -0.14 -6.16 -9.00
CA ILE A 142 -1.30 -6.16 -8.12
C ILE A 142 -1.49 -7.58 -7.58
N PHE A 143 -1.69 -7.70 -6.25
CA PHE A 143 -1.97 -8.98 -5.60
C PHE A 143 -3.19 -8.90 -4.69
N ASP A 144 -3.76 -10.05 -4.38
CA ASP A 144 -4.83 -10.20 -3.42
C ASP A 144 -4.28 -10.74 -2.10
N LEU A 145 -4.77 -10.20 -0.97
CA LEU A 145 -4.41 -10.68 0.37
C LEU A 145 -4.98 -12.07 0.69
N GLU A 146 -6.00 -12.50 -0.05
CA GLU A 146 -6.59 -13.84 0.08
C GLU A 146 -5.78 -14.90 -0.70
N TYR A 147 -5.11 -14.50 -1.80
CA TYR A 147 -4.38 -15.39 -2.71
C TYR A 147 -2.89 -15.06 -2.75
N LEU A 148 -2.26 -14.99 -1.59
CA LEU A 148 -0.85 -14.59 -1.45
C LEU A 148 0.14 -15.57 -2.10
N GLU A 149 -0.26 -16.80 -2.34
CA GLU A 149 0.56 -17.83 -3.00
C GLU A 149 0.94 -17.46 -4.43
N GLU A 150 0.16 -16.61 -5.11
CA GLU A 150 0.46 -16.14 -6.46
C GLU A 150 1.56 -15.05 -6.49
N LEU A 151 1.69 -14.28 -5.42
CA LEU A 151 2.56 -13.11 -5.36
C LEU A 151 4.03 -13.42 -5.70
N PRO A 152 4.67 -14.46 -5.16
CA PRO A 152 6.06 -14.78 -5.51
C PRO A 152 6.27 -15.06 -6.99
N GLY A 153 5.30 -15.73 -7.64
CA GLY A 153 5.32 -15.98 -9.06
C GLY A 153 5.28 -14.71 -9.89
N LYS A 154 4.37 -13.78 -9.55
CA LYS A 154 4.27 -12.46 -10.18
C LYS A 154 5.57 -11.66 -10.03
N ILE A 155 6.16 -11.62 -8.83
CA ILE A 155 7.42 -10.92 -8.58
C ILE A 155 8.57 -11.55 -9.39
N LYS A 156 8.74 -12.87 -9.34
CA LYS A 156 9.82 -13.56 -10.06
C LYS A 156 9.73 -13.38 -11.57
N ASN A 157 8.52 -13.41 -12.13
CA ASN A 157 8.28 -13.19 -13.54
C ASN A 157 8.78 -11.83 -14.02
N VAL A 158 8.51 -10.76 -13.25
CA VAL A 158 8.96 -9.41 -13.59
C VAL A 158 10.44 -9.20 -13.25
N LEU A 159 10.97 -9.79 -12.17
CA LEU A 159 12.40 -9.72 -11.82
C LEU A 159 13.28 -10.46 -12.83
N GLY A 160 12.76 -11.52 -13.47
CA GLY A 160 13.47 -12.33 -14.46
C GLY A 160 13.49 -11.73 -15.86
N ASP A 161 12.68 -10.70 -16.13
CA ASP A 161 12.57 -10.02 -17.42
C ASP A 161 12.78 -8.51 -17.23
N GLU A 162 14.02 -8.07 -17.50
CA GLU A 162 14.41 -6.67 -17.29
C GLU A 162 13.65 -5.71 -18.22
N GLU A 163 13.38 -6.12 -19.46
CA GLU A 163 12.64 -5.31 -20.43
C GLU A 163 11.18 -5.11 -19.97
N LYS A 164 10.53 -6.20 -19.53
CA LYS A 164 9.18 -6.15 -18.95
C LYS A 164 9.15 -5.25 -17.70
N ARG A 165 10.14 -5.39 -16.82
CA ARG A 165 10.24 -4.57 -15.62
C ARG A 165 10.36 -3.09 -15.95
N CYS A 166 11.21 -2.74 -16.91
CA CYS A 166 11.40 -1.35 -17.34
C CYS A 166 10.12 -0.78 -17.97
N ARG A 167 9.45 -1.54 -18.85
CA ARG A 167 8.18 -1.12 -19.45
C ARG A 167 7.12 -0.88 -18.39
N MET A 168 6.97 -1.79 -17.43
CA MET A 168 6.01 -1.68 -16.33
C MET A 168 6.29 -0.45 -15.46
N ALA A 169 7.55 -0.23 -15.08
CA ALA A 169 7.95 0.93 -14.29
C ALA A 169 7.67 2.26 -15.01
N GLU A 170 7.95 2.33 -16.31
CA GLU A 170 7.69 3.55 -17.09
C GLU A 170 6.20 3.79 -17.30
N SER A 171 5.41 2.75 -17.63
CA SER A 171 3.96 2.86 -17.76
C SER A 171 3.31 3.39 -16.49
N GLY A 172 3.65 2.78 -15.33
CA GLY A 172 3.16 3.23 -14.04
C GLY A 172 3.58 4.66 -13.70
N ARG A 173 4.83 5.02 -13.98
CA ARG A 173 5.37 6.37 -13.77
C ARG A 173 4.64 7.40 -14.61
N GLU A 174 4.41 7.13 -15.90
CA GLU A 174 3.70 8.06 -16.79
C GLU A 174 2.27 8.31 -16.34
N LYS A 175 1.52 7.25 -15.99
CA LYS A 175 0.16 7.37 -15.45
C LYS A 175 0.16 8.20 -14.17
N THR A 176 1.07 7.90 -13.25
CA THR A 176 1.19 8.62 -11.97
C THR A 176 1.53 10.10 -12.19
N ARG A 177 2.46 10.41 -13.10
CA ARG A 177 2.81 11.79 -13.44
C ARG A 177 1.63 12.58 -13.99
N ARG A 178 0.79 11.94 -14.79
CA ARG A 178 -0.39 12.57 -15.38
C ARG A 178 -1.50 12.85 -14.38
N GLU A 179 -1.65 12.00 -13.34
CA GLU A 179 -2.84 12.01 -12.49
C GLU A 179 -2.57 12.36 -11.02
N HIS A 180 -1.33 12.18 -10.53
CA HIS A 180 -1.03 12.20 -9.10
C HIS A 180 0.10 13.16 -8.68
N THR A 181 0.45 14.13 -9.51
CA THR A 181 1.35 15.22 -9.07
C THR A 181 0.59 16.21 -8.17
N TRP A 182 1.32 16.96 -7.38
CA TRP A 182 0.74 18.03 -6.56
C TRP A 182 0.02 19.09 -7.41
N ASP A 183 0.54 19.40 -8.60
CA ASP A 183 -0.11 20.32 -9.54
C ASP A 183 -1.48 19.79 -9.95
N LYS A 184 -1.56 18.49 -10.30
CA LYS A 184 -2.85 17.85 -10.62
C LYS A 184 -3.81 17.81 -9.45
N ARG A 185 -3.33 17.64 -8.24
CA ARG A 185 -4.17 17.71 -7.03
C ARG A 185 -4.68 19.14 -6.78
N ALA A 186 -3.84 20.14 -7.01
CA ALA A 186 -4.26 21.55 -6.92
C ALA A 186 -5.33 21.90 -7.97
N GLU A 187 -5.13 21.47 -9.22
CA GLU A 187 -6.13 21.64 -10.29
C GLU A 187 -7.49 21.02 -9.88
N GLN A 188 -7.50 19.76 -9.46
CA GLN A 188 -8.71 19.06 -9.00
C GLN A 188 -9.38 19.75 -7.82
N PHE A 189 -8.62 20.29 -6.89
CA PHE A 189 -9.15 21.02 -5.74
C PHE A 189 -9.82 22.34 -6.18
N LEU A 190 -9.21 23.08 -7.10
CA LEU A 190 -9.80 24.31 -7.65
C LEU A 190 -11.11 24.02 -8.39
N GLU A 191 -11.15 22.99 -9.23
CA GLU A 191 -12.38 22.55 -9.91
C GLU A 191 -13.52 22.24 -8.94
N LEU A 192 -13.22 21.63 -7.78
CA LEU A 192 -14.22 21.36 -6.74
C LEU A 192 -14.75 22.64 -6.06
N LEU A 193 -13.94 23.69 -5.99
CA LEU A 193 -14.35 24.98 -5.43
C LEU A 193 -15.22 25.78 -6.42
N ASP A 194 -14.88 25.73 -7.71
CA ASP A 194 -15.57 26.47 -8.77
C ASP A 194 -16.96 25.86 -9.09
N ASN A 195 -17.17 24.59 -8.80
CA ASN A 195 -18.44 23.87 -9.01
C ASN A 195 -19.40 23.95 -7.79
N ARG A 196 -19.14 24.81 -6.81
CA ARG A 196 -20.04 25.13 -5.68
C ARG A 196 -20.75 26.44 -5.88
#